data_49a6dfe9ff04165c7e7dee8bf36b0483
#
_entry.id   49a6dfe9ff04165c7e7dee8bf36b0483
#
_cell.length_a   1.000
_cell.length_b   1.000
_cell.length_c   1.000
_cell.angle_alpha   90.00
_cell.angle_beta   90.00
_cell.angle_gamma   90.00
#
_symmetry.space_group_name_H-M   'P 1'
#
loop_
_entity.id
_entity.type
_entity.pdbx_description
1 polymer ?
#
loop_
_entity_poly.entity_id
_entity_poly.type
_entity_poly.pdbx_seq_one_letter_code
_entity_poly.pdbx_strand_id
1 'polypeptide(L)'
;KRGKEFIGLSPFKNEKSPSFTVNDEKEFYHCFSSGEHGNIFDFLMKTKSIGFGEAVKILASEAGMQPYRFSNFDKKKDLRFQTYKKIYEEYSEFFFKELFSLDNKEALDYLNTRGLTKSTIEEFKLGYVPWKNNFYEELSKKFSEEDINLTGLYYKHDKSGKYIDRFNSRIIFPVNNITGDTIAFGGRIIKE
;
A
#
# COMPACT_ATOMS: atom_id res chain seq x y z
N LYS A 1 -11.69 3.13 -31.10
CA LYS A 1 -12.65 2.61 -30.13
C LYS A 1 -12.84 1.11 -30.37
N ARG A 2 -12.84 0.28 -29.35
CA ARG A 2 -13.08 -1.18 -29.43
C ARG A 2 -14.16 -1.54 -28.43
N GLY A 3 -15.41 -1.68 -28.90
CA GLY A 3 -16.57 -1.84 -28.03
C GLY A 3 -16.78 -0.62 -27.13
N LYS A 4 -16.80 -0.83 -25.80
CA LYS A 4 -16.95 0.21 -24.79
C LYS A 4 -15.64 0.89 -24.40
N GLU A 5 -14.50 0.43 -24.93
CA GLU A 5 -13.17 0.90 -24.54
C GLU A 5 -12.48 1.68 -25.66
N PHE A 6 -11.66 2.62 -25.27
CA PHE A 6 -10.67 3.26 -26.13
C PHE A 6 -9.33 2.57 -25.93
N ILE A 7 -8.62 2.30 -27.03
CA ILE A 7 -7.30 1.64 -27.00
C ILE A 7 -6.30 2.53 -27.69
N GLY A 8 -5.13 2.70 -27.10
CA GLY A 8 -4.03 3.51 -27.62
C GLY A 8 -2.67 2.98 -27.21
N LEU A 9 -1.63 3.67 -27.64
CA LEU A 9 -0.27 3.42 -27.18
C LEU A 9 -0.11 3.88 -25.72
N SER A 10 0.77 3.22 -24.97
CA SER A 10 1.05 3.56 -23.58
C SER A 10 1.67 4.95 -23.45
N PRO A 11 1.14 5.81 -22.57
CA PRO A 11 1.80 7.06 -22.18
C PRO A 11 2.93 6.84 -21.18
N PHE A 12 3.08 5.63 -20.63
CA PHE A 12 4.05 5.29 -19.59
C PHE A 12 5.28 4.56 -20.14
N LYS A 13 5.21 4.06 -21.38
CA LYS A 13 6.27 3.26 -22.00
C LYS A 13 6.23 3.40 -23.51
N ASN A 14 7.41 3.47 -24.12
CA ASN A 14 7.52 3.44 -25.59
C ASN A 14 7.18 2.04 -26.11
N GLU A 15 6.18 1.95 -26.97
CA GLU A 15 5.72 0.71 -27.59
C GLU A 15 5.22 0.94 -29.02
N LYS A 16 5.18 -0.13 -29.80
CA LYS A 16 4.69 -0.09 -31.21
C LYS A 16 3.27 -0.63 -31.35
N SER A 17 2.80 -1.39 -30.35
CA SER A 17 1.47 -2.01 -30.35
C SER A 17 0.63 -1.42 -29.23
N PRO A 18 -0.64 -1.05 -29.48
CA PRO A 18 -1.51 -0.47 -28.47
C PRO A 18 -1.75 -1.41 -27.29
N SER A 19 -1.47 -0.94 -26.08
CA SER A 19 -1.67 -1.67 -24.82
C SER A 19 -2.38 -0.84 -23.73
N PHE A 20 -2.62 0.43 -23.98
CA PHE A 20 -3.30 1.31 -23.04
C PHE A 20 -4.80 1.35 -23.35
N THR A 21 -5.63 1.01 -22.37
CA THR A 21 -7.09 1.00 -22.49
C THR A 21 -7.72 1.98 -21.51
N VAL A 22 -8.80 2.63 -21.96
CA VAL A 22 -9.65 3.49 -21.13
C VAL A 22 -11.09 3.03 -21.26
N ASN A 23 -11.73 2.81 -20.13
CA ASN A 23 -13.16 2.52 -20.05
C ASN A 23 -13.88 3.73 -19.44
N ASP A 24 -14.62 4.44 -20.27
CA ASP A 24 -15.31 5.69 -19.91
C ASP A 24 -16.44 5.44 -18.91
N GLU A 25 -17.16 4.33 -19.06
CA GLU A 25 -18.28 3.99 -18.15
C GLU A 25 -17.79 3.63 -16.74
N LYS A 26 -16.58 3.05 -16.64
CA LYS A 26 -15.95 2.67 -15.37
C LYS A 26 -15.02 3.74 -14.82
N GLU A 27 -14.80 4.82 -15.56
CA GLU A 27 -13.87 5.91 -15.20
C GLU A 27 -12.45 5.40 -14.86
N PHE A 28 -11.98 4.41 -15.64
CA PHE A 28 -10.79 3.62 -15.31
C PHE A 28 -9.91 3.42 -16.54
N TYR A 29 -8.58 3.47 -16.34
CA TYR A 29 -7.61 3.06 -17.35
C TYR A 29 -6.78 1.86 -16.91
N HIS A 30 -6.28 1.10 -17.87
CA HIS A 30 -5.31 0.03 -17.64
C HIS A 30 -4.29 -0.02 -18.79
N CYS A 31 -3.02 -0.10 -18.45
CA CYS A 31 -1.91 -0.26 -19.39
C CYS A 31 -1.31 -1.66 -19.24
N PHE A 32 -1.58 -2.54 -20.19
CA PHE A 32 -1.12 -3.93 -20.14
C PHE A 32 0.41 -4.09 -20.28
N SER A 33 1.09 -3.13 -20.90
CA SER A 33 2.54 -3.20 -21.10
C SER A 33 3.37 -2.70 -19.91
N SER A 34 2.83 -1.79 -19.11
CA SER A 34 3.50 -1.23 -17.92
C SER A 34 2.92 -1.74 -16.60
N GLY A 35 1.69 -2.34 -16.62
CA GLY A 35 0.93 -2.70 -15.42
C GLY A 35 0.24 -1.51 -14.75
N GLU A 36 0.42 -0.29 -15.26
CA GLU A 36 -0.17 0.91 -14.71
C GLU A 36 -1.68 0.95 -14.91
N HIS A 37 -2.41 1.29 -13.85
CA HIS A 37 -3.86 1.37 -13.87
C HIS A 37 -4.35 2.41 -12.85
N GLY A 38 -5.61 2.83 -12.97
CA GLY A 38 -6.22 3.76 -12.05
C GLY A 38 -7.29 4.64 -12.71
N ASN A 39 -7.67 5.70 -12.00
CA ASN A 39 -8.62 6.71 -12.45
C ASN A 39 -7.91 7.91 -13.10
N ILE A 40 -8.66 8.96 -13.44
CA ILE A 40 -8.14 10.17 -14.09
C ILE A 40 -7.11 10.92 -13.21
N PHE A 41 -7.25 10.88 -11.86
CA PHE A 41 -6.30 11.52 -10.96
C PHE A 41 -4.97 10.76 -10.97
N ASP A 42 -5.02 9.42 -10.89
CA ASP A 42 -3.84 8.56 -10.96
C ASP A 42 -3.09 8.76 -12.28
N PHE A 43 -3.84 8.86 -13.39
CA PHE A 43 -3.29 9.14 -14.71
C PHE A 43 -2.51 10.46 -14.75
N LEU A 44 -3.10 11.55 -14.27
CA LEU A 44 -2.43 12.84 -14.23
C LEU A 44 -1.23 12.87 -13.31
N MET A 45 -1.35 12.30 -12.12
CA MET A 45 -0.26 12.24 -11.15
C MET A 45 0.96 11.53 -11.74
N LYS A 46 0.75 10.40 -12.42
CA LYS A 46 1.81 9.60 -13.03
C LYS A 46 2.40 10.24 -14.28
N THR A 47 1.56 10.71 -15.20
CA THR A 47 2.02 11.27 -16.48
C THR A 47 2.69 12.64 -16.34
N LYS A 48 2.28 13.43 -15.35
CA LYS A 48 2.84 14.77 -15.10
C LYS A 48 3.78 14.83 -13.90
N SER A 49 3.98 13.72 -13.17
CA SER A 49 4.78 13.64 -11.94
C SER A 49 4.38 14.70 -10.90
N ILE A 50 3.08 14.89 -10.70
CA ILE A 50 2.49 15.88 -9.81
C ILE A 50 1.78 15.22 -8.63
N GLY A 51 1.59 15.97 -7.55
CA GLY A 51 0.81 15.50 -6.39
C GLY A 51 -0.71 15.58 -6.62
N PHE A 52 -1.49 14.85 -5.79
CA PHE A 52 -2.95 14.78 -5.88
C PHE A 52 -3.62 16.16 -5.87
N GLY A 53 -3.16 17.08 -4.99
CA GLY A 53 -3.71 18.44 -4.91
C GLY A 53 -3.54 19.24 -6.18
N GLU A 54 -2.47 19.03 -6.93
CA GLU A 54 -2.23 19.69 -8.20
C GLU A 54 -3.05 19.05 -9.32
N ALA A 55 -3.19 17.72 -9.33
CA ALA A 55 -4.05 17.01 -10.25
C ALA A 55 -5.52 17.47 -10.11
N VAL A 56 -6.02 17.61 -8.87
CA VAL A 56 -7.36 18.15 -8.61
C VAL A 56 -7.54 19.56 -9.16
N LYS A 57 -6.54 20.45 -9.00
CA LYS A 57 -6.61 21.82 -9.54
C LYS A 57 -6.68 21.84 -11.07
N ILE A 58 -5.88 21.01 -11.73
CA ILE A 58 -5.86 20.91 -13.20
C ILE A 58 -7.24 20.42 -13.68
N LEU A 59 -7.74 19.30 -13.13
CA LEU A 59 -9.02 18.74 -13.55
C LEU A 59 -10.20 19.67 -13.25
N ALA A 60 -10.20 20.34 -12.10
CA ALA A 60 -11.21 21.33 -11.78
C ALA A 60 -11.21 22.48 -12.79
N SER A 61 -10.02 22.97 -13.18
CA SER A 61 -9.89 24.02 -14.20
C SER A 61 -10.40 23.57 -15.57
N GLU A 62 -10.07 22.34 -16.00
CA GLU A 62 -10.54 21.76 -17.26
C GLU A 62 -12.06 21.54 -17.27
N ALA A 63 -12.62 21.17 -16.11
CA ALA A 63 -14.09 21.02 -15.93
C ALA A 63 -14.83 22.36 -15.74
N GLY A 64 -14.15 23.51 -15.79
CA GLY A 64 -14.76 24.82 -15.54
C GLY A 64 -15.22 25.02 -14.09
N MET A 65 -14.73 24.19 -13.16
CA MET A 65 -15.05 24.29 -11.73
C MET A 65 -14.14 25.31 -11.04
N GLN A 66 -14.66 25.93 -9.97
CA GLN A 66 -13.80 26.76 -9.10
C GLN A 66 -12.66 25.92 -8.51
N PRO A 67 -11.40 26.40 -8.55
CA PRO A 67 -10.28 25.67 -7.99
C PRO A 67 -10.51 25.35 -6.51
N TYR A 68 -10.41 24.08 -6.15
CA TYR A 68 -10.47 23.67 -4.75
C TYR A 68 -9.31 24.27 -3.96
N ARG A 69 -9.61 24.98 -2.89
CA ARG A 69 -8.59 25.51 -1.99
C ARG A 69 -8.41 24.54 -0.83
N PHE A 70 -7.31 23.77 -0.88
CA PHE A 70 -6.95 22.88 0.24
C PHE A 70 -6.80 23.69 1.54
N SER A 71 -7.60 23.34 2.51
CA SER A 71 -7.50 23.90 3.86
C SER A 71 -6.24 23.42 4.57
N ASN A 72 -5.86 24.07 5.67
CA ASN A 72 -4.77 23.57 6.52
C ASN A 72 -5.11 22.20 7.12
N PHE A 73 -6.40 21.88 7.26
CA PHE A 73 -6.88 20.58 7.70
C PHE A 73 -6.60 19.49 6.65
N ASP A 74 -6.86 19.77 5.37
CA ASP A 74 -6.58 18.82 4.28
C ASP A 74 -5.09 18.53 4.15
N LYS A 75 -4.24 19.57 4.27
CA LYS A 75 -2.78 19.41 4.27
C LYS A 75 -2.28 18.55 5.44
N LYS A 76 -2.86 18.75 6.64
CA LYS A 76 -2.53 17.94 7.82
C LYS A 76 -2.94 16.48 7.64
N LYS A 77 -4.12 16.25 7.04
CA LYS A 77 -4.62 14.91 6.74
C LYS A 77 -3.75 14.20 5.71
N ASP A 78 -3.33 14.90 4.66
CA ASP A 78 -2.45 14.37 3.62
C ASP A 78 -1.08 14.00 4.20
N LEU A 79 -0.48 14.89 5.01
CA LEU A 79 0.80 14.62 5.68
C LEU A 79 0.72 13.39 6.60
N ARG A 80 -0.36 13.26 7.38
CA ARG A 80 -0.59 12.08 8.21
C ARG A 80 -0.73 10.80 7.38
N PHE A 81 -1.46 10.87 6.28
CA PHE A 81 -1.59 9.73 5.39
C PHE A 81 -0.23 9.27 4.82
N GLN A 82 0.62 10.22 4.41
CA GLN A 82 1.99 9.93 3.96
C GLN A 82 2.84 9.29 5.07
N THR A 83 2.65 9.74 6.32
CA THR A 83 3.35 9.16 7.47
C THR A 83 2.89 7.72 7.72
N TYR A 84 1.58 7.44 7.70
CA TYR A 84 1.05 6.08 7.88
C TYR A 84 1.51 5.14 6.78
N LYS A 85 1.52 5.60 5.53
CA LYS A 85 2.04 4.84 4.40
C LYS A 85 3.47 4.38 4.66
N LYS A 86 4.37 5.28 5.10
CA LYS A 86 5.75 4.94 5.44
C LYS A 86 5.84 3.91 6.58
N ILE A 87 5.00 4.06 7.63
CA ILE A 87 4.97 3.10 8.73
C ILE A 87 4.54 1.72 8.25
N TYR A 88 3.49 1.63 7.40
CA TYR A 88 3.04 0.36 6.83
C TYR A 88 4.08 -0.27 5.90
N GLU A 89 4.78 0.52 5.09
CA GLU A 89 5.87 0.06 4.23
C GLU A 89 7.02 -0.54 5.07
N GLU A 90 7.47 0.17 6.11
CA GLU A 90 8.53 -0.33 6.99
C GLU A 90 8.10 -1.58 7.76
N TYR A 91 6.85 -1.61 8.23
CA TYR A 91 6.27 -2.78 8.89
C TYR A 91 6.22 -3.99 7.97
N SER A 92 5.71 -3.81 6.76
CA SER A 92 5.65 -4.87 5.74
C SER A 92 7.04 -5.41 5.39
N GLU A 93 8.00 -4.53 5.13
CA GLU A 93 9.35 -4.90 4.73
C GLU A 93 10.12 -5.62 5.85
N PHE A 94 9.96 -5.17 7.11
CA PHE A 94 10.61 -5.81 8.26
C PHE A 94 10.09 -7.24 8.44
N PHE A 95 8.78 -7.43 8.51
CA PHE A 95 8.19 -8.74 8.76
C PHE A 95 8.21 -9.67 7.54
N PHE A 96 8.32 -9.13 6.33
CA PHE A 96 8.68 -9.92 5.15
C PHE A 96 10.06 -10.57 5.32
N LYS A 97 11.06 -9.83 5.78
CA LYS A 97 12.41 -10.40 6.07
C LYS A 97 12.37 -11.39 7.22
N GLU A 98 11.61 -11.11 8.27
CA GLU A 98 11.44 -12.01 9.41
C GLU A 98 10.86 -13.38 9.00
N LEU A 99 9.98 -13.44 8.01
CA LEU A 99 9.45 -14.70 7.48
C LEU A 99 10.54 -15.65 6.97
N PHE A 100 11.64 -15.11 6.44
CA PHE A 100 12.77 -15.90 5.92
C PHE A 100 13.89 -16.11 6.95
N SER A 101 13.72 -15.60 8.17
CA SER A 101 14.67 -15.86 9.26
C SER A 101 14.67 -17.35 9.65
N LEU A 102 15.84 -17.86 10.01
CA LEU A 102 15.99 -19.26 10.48
C LEU A 102 15.13 -19.56 11.72
N ASP A 103 14.96 -18.57 12.59
CA ASP A 103 14.15 -18.69 13.81
C ASP A 103 12.65 -18.82 13.52
N ASN A 104 12.21 -18.42 12.33
CA ASN A 104 10.80 -18.39 11.91
C ASN A 104 10.47 -19.45 10.83
N LYS A 105 11.32 -20.46 10.67
CA LYS A 105 11.18 -21.53 9.66
C LYS A 105 9.78 -22.15 9.64
N GLU A 106 9.17 -22.32 10.81
CA GLU A 106 7.82 -22.91 10.93
C GLU A 106 6.75 -22.09 10.18
N ALA A 107 6.88 -20.76 10.18
CA ALA A 107 5.94 -19.90 9.45
C ALA A 107 6.08 -20.08 7.93
N LEU A 108 7.31 -20.18 7.43
CA LEU A 108 7.59 -20.45 6.03
C LEU A 108 7.13 -21.85 5.61
N ASP A 109 7.39 -22.86 6.42
CA ASP A 109 6.95 -24.25 6.20
C ASP A 109 5.40 -24.33 6.16
N TYR A 110 4.72 -23.60 7.03
CA TYR A 110 3.27 -23.51 6.99
C TYR A 110 2.75 -22.94 5.65
N LEU A 111 3.34 -21.87 5.13
CA LEU A 111 2.94 -21.33 3.82
C LEU A 111 3.21 -22.32 2.69
N ASN A 112 4.34 -23.02 2.71
CA ASN A 112 4.68 -24.04 1.73
C ASN A 112 3.68 -25.21 1.75
N THR A 113 3.27 -25.67 2.94
CA THR A 113 2.24 -26.73 3.07
C THR A 113 0.86 -26.29 2.57
N ARG A 114 0.59 -24.98 2.56
CA ARG A 114 -0.63 -24.40 1.98
C ARG A 114 -0.53 -24.18 0.46
N GLY A 115 0.57 -24.59 -0.16
CA GLY A 115 0.78 -24.53 -1.60
C GLY A 115 1.29 -23.17 -2.11
N LEU A 116 1.70 -22.25 -1.22
CA LEU A 116 2.27 -20.99 -1.67
C LEU A 116 3.74 -21.18 -2.05
N THR A 117 4.07 -20.76 -3.27
CA THR A 117 5.44 -20.79 -3.75
C THR A 117 6.24 -19.60 -3.24
N LYS A 118 7.57 -19.70 -3.25
CA LYS A 118 8.44 -18.57 -2.91
C LYS A 118 8.13 -17.34 -3.76
N SER A 119 7.90 -17.51 -5.06
CA SER A 119 7.53 -16.42 -5.97
C SER A 119 6.24 -15.72 -5.53
N THR A 120 5.21 -16.48 -5.14
CA THR A 120 3.96 -15.91 -4.62
C THR A 120 4.17 -15.15 -3.32
N ILE A 121 4.98 -15.70 -2.40
CA ILE A 121 5.29 -15.04 -1.12
C ILE A 121 6.01 -13.70 -1.35
N GLU A 122 6.96 -13.66 -2.29
CA GLU A 122 7.71 -12.46 -2.65
C GLU A 122 6.83 -11.43 -3.38
N GLU A 123 6.00 -11.87 -4.33
CA GLU A 123 5.09 -11.02 -5.08
C GLU A 123 4.09 -10.28 -4.18
N PHE A 124 3.49 -11.00 -3.23
CA PHE A 124 2.51 -10.44 -2.29
C PHE A 124 3.14 -9.91 -0.99
N LYS A 125 4.46 -9.96 -0.84
CA LYS A 125 5.21 -9.51 0.35
C LYS A 125 4.64 -10.06 1.65
N LEU A 126 4.31 -11.36 1.68
CA LEU A 126 3.82 -12.01 2.91
C LEU A 126 4.90 -11.95 3.98
N GLY A 127 4.50 -11.65 5.21
CA GLY A 127 5.43 -11.53 6.35
C GLY A 127 5.02 -12.42 7.52
N TYR A 128 5.89 -12.50 8.50
CA TYR A 128 5.58 -13.14 9.78
C TYR A 128 5.98 -12.24 10.94
N VAL A 129 5.07 -12.07 11.89
CA VAL A 129 5.31 -11.31 13.12
C VAL A 129 5.58 -12.29 14.25
N PRO A 130 6.84 -12.48 14.69
CA PRO A 130 7.16 -13.36 15.80
C PRO A 130 6.60 -12.83 17.12
N TRP A 131 6.33 -13.73 18.08
CA TRP A 131 5.80 -13.36 19.39
C TRP A 131 6.65 -12.31 20.12
N LYS A 132 7.98 -12.44 20.02
CA LYS A 132 8.92 -11.46 20.55
C LYS A 132 9.57 -10.73 19.40
N ASN A 133 9.26 -9.46 19.27
CA ASN A 133 9.92 -8.55 18.33
C ASN A 133 10.11 -7.19 19.01
N ASN A 134 11.03 -6.41 18.53
CA ASN A 134 11.38 -5.06 19.02
C ASN A 134 11.06 -3.99 17.98
N PHE A 135 10.20 -4.30 17.02
CA PHE A 135 9.97 -3.40 15.89
C PHE A 135 9.24 -2.09 16.30
N TYR A 136 8.45 -2.13 17.38
CA TYR A 136 7.89 -0.90 17.94
C TYR A 136 8.99 0.10 18.33
N GLU A 137 10.04 -0.37 18.98
CA GLU A 137 11.19 0.44 19.40
C GLU A 137 11.95 0.98 18.17
N GLU A 138 12.06 0.22 17.10
CA GLU A 138 12.66 0.68 15.84
C GLU A 138 11.81 1.78 15.17
N LEU A 139 10.50 1.61 15.12
CA LEU A 139 9.58 2.63 14.61
C LEU A 139 9.62 3.90 15.46
N SER A 140 9.71 3.78 16.80
CA SER A 140 9.74 4.91 17.73
C SER A 140 10.98 5.80 17.59
N LYS A 141 12.04 5.31 16.96
CA LYS A 141 13.22 6.13 16.60
C LYS A 141 12.96 7.06 15.41
N LYS A 142 11.95 6.77 14.58
CA LYS A 142 11.69 7.46 13.32
C LYS A 142 10.37 8.22 13.29
N PHE A 143 9.38 7.73 14.03
CA PHE A 143 8.01 8.25 14.02
C PHE A 143 7.55 8.58 15.43
N SER A 144 6.59 9.50 15.55
CA SER A 144 5.98 9.83 16.84
C SER A 144 5.13 8.68 17.37
N GLU A 145 5.03 8.57 18.70
CA GLU A 145 4.13 7.58 19.34
C GLU A 145 2.68 7.76 18.88
N GLU A 146 2.22 9.01 18.67
CA GLU A 146 0.87 9.30 18.16
C GLU A 146 0.67 8.70 16.77
N ASP A 147 1.62 8.91 15.84
CA ASP A 147 1.50 8.40 14.47
C ASP A 147 1.52 6.88 14.44
N ILE A 148 2.40 6.23 15.21
CA ILE A 148 2.44 4.77 15.29
C ILE A 148 1.12 4.21 15.83
N ASN A 149 0.57 4.80 16.89
CA ASN A 149 -0.67 4.32 17.51
C ASN A 149 -1.89 4.50 16.61
N LEU A 150 -1.94 5.58 15.84
CA LEU A 150 -3.03 5.84 14.91
C LEU A 150 -3.05 4.89 13.70
N THR A 151 -1.96 4.18 13.42
CA THR A 151 -1.96 3.11 12.40
C THR A 151 -2.82 1.91 12.81
N GLY A 152 -3.05 1.72 14.11
CA GLY A 152 -3.75 0.56 14.65
C GLY A 152 -2.95 -0.74 14.63
N LEU A 153 -1.65 -0.72 14.29
CA LEU A 153 -0.77 -1.91 14.32
C LEU A 153 -0.51 -2.39 15.75
N TYR A 154 -0.51 -1.47 16.70
CA TYR A 154 -0.20 -1.74 18.10
C TYR A 154 -1.36 -1.36 19.03
N TYR A 155 -1.37 -1.92 20.21
CA TYR A 155 -2.23 -1.49 21.30
C TYR A 155 -1.43 -1.45 22.61
N LYS A 156 -1.79 -0.54 23.49
CA LYS A 156 -1.18 -0.42 24.80
C LYS A 156 -1.81 -1.42 25.76
N HIS A 157 -0.97 -2.26 26.37
CA HIS A 157 -1.44 -3.23 27.35
C HIS A 157 -1.68 -2.56 28.70
N ASP A 158 -2.90 -2.63 29.22
CA ASP A 158 -3.35 -1.85 30.38
C ASP A 158 -2.48 -2.05 31.64
N LYS A 159 -2.07 -3.29 31.92
CA LYS A 159 -1.32 -3.63 33.13
C LYS A 159 0.16 -3.29 33.05
N SER A 160 0.80 -3.44 31.89
CA SER A 160 2.25 -3.24 31.75
C SER A 160 2.62 -1.90 31.11
N GLY A 161 1.67 -1.20 30.52
CA GLY A 161 1.90 0.02 29.77
C GLY A 161 2.69 -0.18 28.47
N LYS A 162 3.09 -1.40 28.14
CA LYS A 162 3.87 -1.71 26.92
C LYS A 162 2.97 -1.76 25.70
N TYR A 163 3.52 -1.38 24.56
CA TYR A 163 2.88 -1.58 23.26
C TYR A 163 3.05 -3.01 22.77
N ILE A 164 1.94 -3.62 22.38
CA ILE A 164 1.88 -4.99 21.87
C ILE A 164 1.40 -4.95 20.43
N ASP A 165 2.11 -5.69 19.58
CA ASP A 165 1.74 -5.86 18.19
C ASP A 165 0.45 -6.69 18.05
N ARG A 166 -0.52 -6.20 17.27
CA ARG A 166 -1.80 -6.90 17.04
C ARG A 166 -1.64 -8.17 16.22
N PHE A 167 -0.56 -8.27 15.47
CA PHE A 167 -0.28 -9.40 14.59
C PHE A 167 0.72 -10.39 15.18
N ASN A 168 1.04 -10.30 16.47
CA ASN A 168 1.92 -11.27 17.13
C ASN A 168 1.55 -12.72 16.80
N SER A 169 2.55 -13.56 16.49
CA SER A 169 2.43 -14.96 16.10
C SER A 169 1.55 -15.20 14.87
N ARG A 170 1.52 -14.23 13.95
CA ARG A 170 0.70 -14.33 12.73
C ARG A 170 1.54 -14.14 11.46
N ILE A 171 1.15 -14.88 10.45
CA ILE A 171 1.48 -14.49 9.07
C ILE A 171 0.64 -13.28 8.72
N ILE A 172 1.27 -12.28 8.13
CA ILE A 172 0.60 -11.07 7.66
C ILE A 172 0.53 -11.06 6.13
N PHE A 173 -0.62 -10.56 5.66
CA PHE A 173 -0.96 -10.38 4.25
C PHE A 173 -1.19 -8.89 4.04
N PRO A 174 -0.26 -8.18 3.37
CA PRO A 174 -0.47 -6.78 3.03
C PRO A 174 -1.72 -6.61 2.15
N VAL A 175 -2.53 -5.61 2.47
CA VAL A 175 -3.68 -5.18 1.67
C VAL A 175 -3.30 -3.86 1.03
N ASN A 176 -3.23 -3.86 -0.29
CA ASN A 176 -2.82 -2.68 -1.05
C ASN A 176 -4.03 -1.96 -1.65
N ASN A 177 -3.92 -0.64 -1.77
CA ASN A 177 -4.85 0.15 -2.54
C ASN A 177 -4.58 -0.01 -4.05
N ILE A 178 -5.38 0.66 -4.88
CA ILE A 178 -5.23 0.63 -6.36
C ILE A 178 -3.92 1.25 -6.85
N THR A 179 -3.22 2.03 -6.03
CA THR A 179 -1.91 2.62 -6.34
C THR A 179 -0.74 1.75 -5.87
N GLY A 180 -1.03 0.59 -5.28
CA GLY A 180 -0.03 -0.36 -4.80
C GLY A 180 0.50 -0.06 -3.40
N ASP A 181 -0.03 0.95 -2.72
CA ASP A 181 0.39 1.30 -1.36
C ASP A 181 -0.26 0.37 -0.34
N THR A 182 0.49 -0.17 0.59
CA THR A 182 -0.06 -0.96 1.69
C THR A 182 -0.88 -0.06 2.62
N ILE A 183 -2.15 -0.41 2.83
CA ILE A 183 -3.11 0.36 3.63
C ILE A 183 -3.66 -0.41 4.83
N ALA A 184 -3.46 -1.71 4.89
CA ALA A 184 -3.88 -2.58 5.97
C ALA A 184 -3.13 -3.93 5.92
N PHE A 185 -3.35 -4.76 6.93
CA PHE A 185 -2.87 -6.14 6.96
C PHE A 185 -3.97 -7.10 7.38
N GLY A 186 -4.04 -8.24 6.71
CA GLY A 186 -4.71 -9.42 7.22
C GLY A 186 -3.73 -10.25 8.05
N GLY A 187 -4.19 -10.94 9.10
CA GLY A 187 -3.34 -11.78 9.93
C GLY A 187 -3.88 -13.20 10.12
N ARG A 188 -3.05 -14.23 9.89
CA ARG A 188 -3.38 -15.64 10.11
C ARG A 188 -2.52 -16.25 11.21
N ILE A 189 -3.14 -16.74 12.28
CA ILE A 189 -2.48 -17.53 13.33
C ILE A 189 -2.06 -18.88 12.73
N ILE A 190 -0.81 -19.30 13.00
CA ILE A 190 -0.25 -20.57 12.51
C ILE A 190 -0.28 -21.69 13.54
N LYS A 191 -0.44 -21.35 14.82
CA LYS A 191 -0.68 -22.28 15.94
C LYS A 191 -1.94 -21.87 16.68
N GLU A 192 -2.80 -22.81 17.00
CA GLU A 192 -3.84 -22.68 18.02
C GLU A 192 -3.27 -23.00 19.40
#